data_fb03ebb4dec27293345966de525ae727
#
_entry.id   fb03ebb4dec27293345966de525ae727
#
_cell.length_a   1.000
_cell.length_b   1.000
_cell.length_c   1.000
_cell.angle_alpha   90.00
_cell.angle_beta   90.00
_cell.angle_gamma   90.00
#
_symmetry.space_group_name_H-M   'P 1'
#
loop_
_entity.id
_entity.type
_entity.pdbx_description
1 polymer ?
#
loop_
_entity_poly.entity_id
_entity_poly.type
_entity_poly.pdbx_seq_one_letter_code
_entity_poly.pdbx_strand_id
1 'polypeptide(L)'
;MSRSTKLTIGLIAAAALVLAGFLLIPDRGQDTPAAPEASDTAGPQLVREDSPRLSEGSSEVVFVEYLDFECEACLSLYPTVEELRAEYGDRVTFVVRYLPLHGNSLEAAQAAEAAKDQGEFEAMYKALFDNATEWGHQETSQRELFFSYAEEIGLDMERFEEVYDDPATAKRIEQSAADAQALGVTGTPTFFVDGKRLEPTRVEDLTDPLDAALEG
;
A
#
# COMPACT_ATOMS: atom_id res chain seq x y z
N MET A 1 -41.78 13.33 -64.74
CA MET A 1 -41.06 13.45 -63.46
C MET A 1 -39.65 13.91 -63.75
N SER A 2 -39.23 15.06 -63.23
CA SER A 2 -37.91 15.65 -63.53
C SER A 2 -36.78 14.87 -62.86
N ARG A 3 -35.55 14.99 -63.38
CA ARG A 3 -34.36 14.36 -62.81
C ARG A 3 -34.15 14.71 -61.31
N SER A 4 -34.54 15.92 -60.93
CA SER A 4 -34.47 16.39 -59.51
C SER A 4 -35.41 15.64 -58.60
N THR A 5 -36.64 15.30 -59.05
CA THR A 5 -37.61 14.56 -58.22
C THR A 5 -37.16 13.12 -57.92
N LYS A 6 -36.46 12.48 -58.87
CA LYS A 6 -35.88 11.13 -58.67
C LYS A 6 -34.70 11.13 -57.70
N LEU A 7 -33.86 12.19 -57.67
CA LEU A 7 -32.75 12.35 -56.74
C LEU A 7 -33.24 12.58 -55.30
N THR A 8 -34.31 13.38 -55.13
CA THR A 8 -34.88 13.70 -53.83
C THR A 8 -35.57 12.46 -53.16
N ILE A 9 -36.23 11.64 -53.96
CA ILE A 9 -36.86 10.40 -53.47
C ILE A 9 -35.77 9.38 -53.09
N GLY A 10 -34.68 9.29 -53.86
CA GLY A 10 -33.56 8.39 -53.53
C GLY A 10 -32.83 8.75 -52.23
N LEU A 11 -32.62 10.03 -51.98
CA LEU A 11 -32.02 10.53 -50.75
C LEU A 11 -32.88 10.30 -49.48
N ILE A 12 -34.23 10.46 -49.62
CA ILE A 12 -35.15 10.21 -48.50
C ILE A 12 -35.22 8.71 -48.18
N ALA A 13 -35.21 7.83 -49.17
CA ALA A 13 -35.21 6.39 -48.97
C ALA A 13 -33.88 5.90 -48.33
N ALA A 14 -32.75 6.47 -48.70
CA ALA A 14 -31.46 6.13 -48.08
C ALA A 14 -31.40 6.61 -46.63
N ALA A 15 -31.93 7.79 -46.31
CA ALA A 15 -31.99 8.31 -44.93
C ALA A 15 -32.89 7.47 -44.02
N ALA A 16 -34.04 6.99 -44.57
CA ALA A 16 -34.96 6.12 -43.81
C ALA A 16 -34.36 4.74 -43.49
N LEU A 17 -33.57 4.16 -44.38
CA LEU A 17 -32.87 2.88 -44.14
C LEU A 17 -31.76 3.01 -43.13
N VAL A 18 -31.04 4.14 -43.05
CA VAL A 18 -30.01 4.40 -42.03
C VAL A 18 -30.64 4.58 -40.65
N LEU A 19 -31.81 5.29 -40.58
CA LEU A 19 -32.54 5.44 -39.31
C LEU A 19 -33.16 4.11 -38.82
N ALA A 20 -33.67 3.27 -39.72
CA ALA A 20 -34.23 1.96 -39.34
C ALA A 20 -33.11 0.99 -38.89
N GLY A 21 -31.89 1.08 -39.48
CA GLY A 21 -30.71 0.31 -39.05
C GLY A 21 -30.24 0.70 -37.67
N PHE A 22 -30.38 1.98 -37.27
CA PHE A 22 -29.95 2.46 -35.94
C PHE A 22 -30.91 2.04 -34.83
N LEU A 23 -32.20 1.81 -35.15
CA LEU A 23 -33.21 1.34 -34.18
C LEU A 23 -33.22 -0.19 -33.95
N LEU A 24 -32.46 -0.94 -34.74
CA LEU A 24 -32.34 -2.40 -34.64
C LEU A 24 -30.98 -2.86 -34.08
N ILE A 25 -30.10 -1.94 -33.67
CA ILE A 25 -28.91 -2.30 -32.89
C ILE A 25 -29.41 -2.60 -31.48
N PRO A 26 -29.34 -3.86 -31.00
CA PRO A 26 -29.61 -4.13 -29.60
C PRO A 26 -28.64 -3.27 -28.79
N ASP A 27 -29.19 -2.50 -27.84
CA ASP A 27 -28.42 -1.76 -26.83
C ASP A 27 -27.47 -2.77 -26.17
N ARG A 28 -26.21 -2.79 -26.66
CA ARG A 28 -25.12 -3.37 -25.88
C ARG A 28 -24.92 -2.39 -24.76
N GLY A 29 -25.57 -2.72 -23.63
CA GLY A 29 -25.26 -2.05 -22.38
C GLY A 29 -23.78 -1.78 -22.35
N GLN A 30 -23.42 -0.52 -22.24
CA GLN A 30 -22.07 -0.13 -21.89
C GLN A 30 -21.85 -0.74 -20.51
N ASP A 31 -21.22 -1.92 -20.50
CA ASP A 31 -20.49 -2.38 -19.34
C ASP A 31 -19.37 -1.34 -19.15
N THR A 32 -19.74 -0.22 -18.55
CA THR A 32 -18.77 0.61 -17.82
C THR A 32 -18.18 -0.36 -16.80
N PRO A 33 -16.88 -0.65 -16.83
CA PRO A 33 -16.29 -1.39 -15.73
C PRO A 33 -16.68 -0.64 -14.48
N ALA A 34 -17.52 -1.22 -13.64
CA ALA A 34 -17.77 -0.71 -12.31
C ALA A 34 -16.38 -0.54 -11.70
N ALA A 35 -16.08 0.68 -11.25
CA ALA A 35 -14.94 0.86 -10.37
C ALA A 35 -15.05 -0.24 -9.31
N PRO A 36 -13.96 -0.97 -8.98
CA PRO A 36 -14.05 -2.01 -7.99
C PRO A 36 -14.70 -1.37 -6.76
N GLU A 37 -15.90 -1.83 -6.42
CA GLU A 37 -16.52 -1.48 -5.16
C GLU A 37 -15.49 -1.85 -4.11
N ALA A 38 -15.06 -0.86 -3.32
CA ALA A 38 -14.19 -1.10 -2.18
C ALA A 38 -14.90 -2.17 -1.34
N SER A 39 -14.42 -3.39 -1.46
CA SER A 39 -14.96 -4.51 -0.72
C SER A 39 -14.69 -4.21 0.75
N ASP A 40 -15.72 -4.06 1.57
CA ASP A 40 -15.64 -3.90 3.03
C ASP A 40 -14.97 -5.10 3.73
N THR A 41 -14.37 -6.01 2.97
CA THR A 41 -13.54 -7.12 3.44
C THR A 41 -12.08 -6.80 3.18
N ALA A 42 -11.56 -5.80 3.88
CA ALA A 42 -10.12 -5.48 3.89
C ALA A 42 -9.25 -6.57 4.57
N GLY A 43 -9.87 -7.62 5.10
CA GLY A 43 -9.25 -8.67 5.89
C GLY A 43 -7.90 -9.21 5.35
N PRO A 44 -7.85 -10.25 4.48
CA PRO A 44 -6.58 -10.89 4.12
C PRO A 44 -5.62 -10.02 3.32
N GLN A 45 -6.10 -8.96 2.65
CA GLN A 45 -5.27 -8.05 1.85
C GLN A 45 -4.64 -6.95 2.68
N LEU A 46 -5.32 -6.47 3.73
CA LEU A 46 -4.78 -5.44 4.62
C LEU A 46 -3.72 -6.00 5.55
N VAL A 47 -3.98 -7.15 6.15
CA VAL A 47 -3.06 -7.87 7.04
C VAL A 47 -2.88 -9.29 6.53
N ARG A 48 -1.64 -9.71 6.37
CA ARG A 48 -1.26 -11.09 6.05
C ARG A 48 -0.63 -11.75 7.28
N GLU A 49 -0.62 -13.07 7.31
CA GLU A 49 -0.03 -13.84 8.41
C GLU A 49 1.45 -13.47 8.61
N ASP A 50 2.18 -13.23 7.53
CA ASP A 50 3.59 -12.87 7.49
C ASP A 50 3.87 -11.36 7.56
N SER A 51 2.83 -10.51 7.71
CA SER A 51 3.01 -9.06 7.84
C SER A 51 3.84 -8.72 9.08
N PRO A 52 4.87 -7.86 8.96
CA PRO A 52 5.64 -7.41 10.10
C PRO A 52 4.78 -6.71 11.15
N ARG A 53 5.09 -6.95 12.42
CA ARG A 53 4.42 -6.32 13.55
C ARG A 53 5.43 -5.62 14.45
N LEU A 54 5.10 -4.41 14.85
CA LEU A 54 5.85 -3.63 15.85
C LEU A 54 5.34 -3.89 17.27
N SER A 55 4.11 -4.36 17.41
CA SER A 55 3.52 -4.86 18.65
C SER A 55 2.44 -5.89 18.36
N GLU A 56 2.16 -6.73 19.35
CA GLU A 56 1.00 -7.63 19.39
C GLU A 56 0.16 -7.24 20.62
N GLY A 57 -0.93 -6.50 20.38
CA GLY A 57 -1.80 -6.01 21.44
C GLY A 57 -2.70 -7.11 22.02
N SER A 58 -3.22 -6.85 23.22
CA SER A 58 -4.12 -7.76 23.94
C SER A 58 -5.57 -7.71 23.46
N SER A 59 -5.95 -6.70 22.65
CA SER A 59 -7.26 -6.60 22.02
C SER A 59 -7.22 -7.08 20.57
N GLU A 60 -8.39 -7.13 19.90
CA GLU A 60 -8.49 -7.44 18.49
C GLU A 60 -8.25 -6.21 17.58
N VAL A 61 -8.04 -5.04 18.16
CA VAL A 61 -7.81 -3.78 17.41
C VAL A 61 -6.49 -3.82 16.68
N VAL A 62 -6.54 -3.52 15.39
CA VAL A 62 -5.37 -3.54 14.50
C VAL A 62 -5.17 -2.17 13.87
N PHE A 63 -3.99 -1.60 14.11
CA PHE A 63 -3.48 -0.42 13.41
C PHE A 63 -2.54 -0.87 12.28
N VAL A 64 -2.77 -0.42 11.06
CA VAL A 64 -1.93 -0.75 9.90
C VAL A 64 -1.37 0.52 9.29
N GLU A 65 -0.06 0.53 9.05
CA GLU A 65 0.62 1.55 8.29
C GLU A 65 1.18 0.95 6.99
N TYR A 66 0.74 1.47 5.83
CA TYR A 66 1.49 1.33 4.60
C TYR A 66 2.56 2.41 4.55
N LEU A 67 3.81 1.98 4.58
CA LEU A 67 4.97 2.87 4.62
C LEU A 67 5.94 2.61 3.47
N ASP A 68 6.79 3.59 3.26
CA ASP A 68 8.02 3.53 2.50
C ASP A 68 9.12 4.14 3.35
N PHE A 69 10.19 3.39 3.62
CA PHE A 69 11.29 3.83 4.47
C PHE A 69 12.04 5.06 3.92
N GLU A 70 11.95 5.30 2.60
CA GLU A 70 12.60 6.44 1.92
C GLU A 70 11.66 7.66 1.78
N CYS A 71 10.39 7.53 2.17
CA CYS A 71 9.40 8.59 2.05
C CYS A 71 9.55 9.63 3.17
N GLU A 72 9.74 10.91 2.81
CA GLU A 72 9.91 12.01 3.79
C GLU A 72 8.68 12.19 4.68
N ALA A 73 7.48 11.92 4.16
CA ALA A 73 6.26 12.00 4.96
C ALA A 73 6.21 10.88 6.01
N CYS A 74 6.66 9.65 5.68
CA CYS A 74 6.82 8.56 6.65
C CYS A 74 7.86 8.92 7.71
N LEU A 75 9.02 9.42 7.29
CA LEU A 75 10.06 9.88 8.22
C LEU A 75 9.55 10.97 9.16
N SER A 76 8.77 11.93 8.64
CA SER A 76 8.21 13.03 9.45
C SER A 76 7.20 12.53 10.50
N LEU A 77 6.43 11.47 10.19
CA LEU A 77 5.41 10.90 11.08
C LEU A 77 5.94 9.76 11.95
N TYR A 78 7.15 9.24 11.67
CA TYR A 78 7.76 8.17 12.45
C TYR A 78 7.77 8.43 13.96
N PRO A 79 8.16 9.62 14.50
CA PRO A 79 8.09 9.89 15.93
C PRO A 79 6.66 9.79 16.49
N THR A 80 5.67 10.26 15.73
CA THR A 80 4.25 10.18 16.14
C THR A 80 3.77 8.72 16.17
N VAL A 81 4.15 7.89 15.19
CA VAL A 81 3.81 6.45 15.19
C VAL A 81 4.47 5.74 16.37
N GLU A 82 5.72 6.08 16.72
CA GLU A 82 6.40 5.54 17.91
C GLU A 82 5.73 5.97 19.22
N GLU A 83 5.24 7.22 19.33
CA GLU A 83 4.45 7.69 20.46
C GLU A 83 3.12 6.91 20.57
N LEU A 84 2.40 6.72 19.46
CA LEU A 84 1.18 5.91 19.43
C LEU A 84 1.46 4.47 19.87
N ARG A 85 2.54 3.87 19.36
CA ARG A 85 2.93 2.52 19.74
C ARG A 85 3.31 2.40 21.20
N ALA A 86 3.97 3.41 21.77
CA ALA A 86 4.30 3.45 23.20
C ALA A 86 3.05 3.54 24.07
N GLU A 87 2.00 4.23 23.61
CA GLU A 87 0.75 4.42 24.37
C GLU A 87 -0.22 3.25 24.21
N TYR A 88 -0.35 2.70 22.99
CA TYR A 88 -1.38 1.74 22.62
C TYR A 88 -0.86 0.32 22.40
N GLY A 89 0.44 0.11 22.27
CA GLY A 89 1.03 -1.17 21.80
C GLY A 89 0.73 -2.38 22.71
N ASP A 90 0.40 -2.18 23.97
CA ASP A 90 -0.04 -3.26 24.88
C ASP A 90 -1.46 -3.76 24.53
N ARG A 91 -2.26 -2.93 23.87
CA ARG A 91 -3.66 -3.19 23.54
C ARG A 91 -3.91 -3.36 22.07
N VAL A 92 -3.19 -2.64 21.20
CA VAL A 92 -3.35 -2.57 19.75
C VAL A 92 -2.21 -3.30 19.06
N THR A 93 -2.54 -4.11 18.05
CA THR A 93 -1.55 -4.73 17.17
C THR A 93 -1.14 -3.73 16.09
N PHE A 94 0.14 -3.33 16.08
CA PHE A 94 0.70 -2.43 15.07
C PHE A 94 1.35 -3.23 13.94
N VAL A 95 0.81 -3.13 12.75
CA VAL A 95 1.21 -3.86 11.55
C VAL A 95 1.84 -2.92 10.54
N VAL A 96 2.97 -3.30 9.99
CA VAL A 96 3.64 -2.60 8.89
C VAL A 96 3.31 -3.29 7.56
N ARG A 97 3.02 -2.48 6.55
CA ARG A 97 2.90 -2.90 5.17
C ARG A 97 3.79 -2.04 4.28
N TYR A 98 4.40 -2.66 3.29
CA TYR A 98 5.32 -1.97 2.40
C TYR A 98 4.62 -1.47 1.14
N LEU A 99 4.94 -0.23 0.77
CA LEU A 99 4.64 0.34 -0.54
C LEU A 99 5.88 1.10 -1.03
N PRO A 100 6.90 0.39 -1.56
CA PRO A 100 8.15 1.01 -2.02
C PRO A 100 7.88 1.86 -3.27
N LEU A 101 8.16 3.16 -3.18
CA LEU A 101 7.91 4.14 -4.23
C LEU A 101 9.18 4.86 -4.70
N HIS A 102 10.30 4.72 -3.97
CA HIS A 102 11.58 5.41 -4.24
C HIS A 102 12.69 4.42 -4.58
N GLY A 103 13.89 4.96 -4.89
CA GLY A 103 14.99 4.18 -5.47
C GLY A 103 15.54 3.07 -4.59
N ASN A 104 15.73 3.33 -3.29
CA ASN A 104 16.28 2.37 -2.34
C ASN A 104 15.22 1.71 -1.44
N SER A 105 13.93 2.05 -1.63
CA SER A 105 12.82 1.59 -0.77
C SER A 105 12.67 0.07 -0.74
N LEU A 106 12.86 -0.60 -1.89
CA LEU A 106 12.81 -2.07 -1.96
C LEU A 106 13.93 -2.69 -1.14
N GLU A 107 15.16 -2.20 -1.30
CA GLU A 107 16.33 -2.70 -0.56
C GLU A 107 16.18 -2.48 0.95
N ALA A 108 15.64 -1.32 1.37
CA ALA A 108 15.36 -1.05 2.78
C ALA A 108 14.29 -2.02 3.35
N ALA A 109 13.23 -2.29 2.60
CA ALA A 109 12.22 -3.26 2.98
C ALA A 109 12.76 -4.70 3.03
N GLN A 110 13.68 -5.07 2.11
CA GLN A 110 14.39 -6.36 2.16
C GLN A 110 15.25 -6.48 3.42
N ALA A 111 15.94 -5.42 3.83
CA ALA A 111 16.72 -5.41 5.08
C ALA A 111 15.80 -5.59 6.30
N ALA A 112 14.65 -4.92 6.34
CA ALA A 112 13.67 -5.09 7.40
C ALA A 112 13.10 -6.53 7.45
N GLU A 113 12.81 -7.15 6.30
CA GLU A 113 12.34 -8.54 6.23
C GLU A 113 13.43 -9.54 6.65
N ALA A 114 14.69 -9.29 6.29
CA ALA A 114 15.82 -10.14 6.70
C ALA A 114 16.07 -10.07 8.21
N ALA A 115 15.91 -8.89 8.81
CA ALA A 115 15.98 -8.73 10.26
C ALA A 115 14.76 -9.38 10.96
N LYS A 116 13.56 -9.28 10.36
CA LYS A 116 12.35 -9.96 10.85
C LYS A 116 12.52 -11.47 10.98
N ASP A 117 13.19 -12.11 10.01
CA ASP A 117 13.47 -13.55 10.02
C ASP A 117 14.26 -13.98 11.26
N GLN A 118 15.02 -13.06 11.84
CA GLN A 118 15.80 -13.26 13.06
C GLN A 118 15.16 -12.65 14.33
N GLY A 119 13.91 -12.15 14.21
CA GLY A 119 13.17 -11.57 15.34
C GLY A 119 13.52 -10.11 15.63
N GLU A 120 14.32 -9.45 14.79
CA GLU A 120 14.85 -8.11 15.02
C GLU A 120 14.26 -7.05 14.07
N PHE A 121 12.99 -7.27 13.64
CA PHE A 121 12.28 -6.34 12.76
C PHE A 121 12.27 -4.91 13.31
N GLU A 122 11.91 -4.74 14.59
CA GLU A 122 11.82 -3.42 15.22
C GLU A 122 13.17 -2.71 15.28
N ALA A 123 14.26 -3.43 15.55
CA ALA A 123 15.59 -2.87 15.58
C ALA A 123 16.01 -2.32 14.21
N MET A 124 15.76 -3.09 13.14
CA MET A 124 16.05 -2.65 11.78
C MET A 124 15.11 -1.53 11.31
N TYR A 125 13.82 -1.58 11.65
CA TYR A 125 12.85 -0.53 11.37
C TYR A 125 13.31 0.82 11.94
N LYS A 126 13.78 0.82 13.19
CA LYS A 126 14.34 2.02 13.84
C LYS A 126 15.64 2.46 13.15
N ALA A 127 16.57 1.54 12.90
CA ALA A 127 17.84 1.87 12.24
C ALA A 127 17.62 2.53 10.88
N LEU A 128 16.65 2.04 10.10
CA LEU A 128 16.33 2.61 8.80
C LEU A 128 15.76 4.03 8.91
N PHE A 129 14.83 4.30 9.83
CA PHE A 129 14.25 5.63 9.98
C PHE A 129 15.22 6.61 10.67
N ASP A 130 15.91 6.18 11.72
CA ASP A 130 16.83 7.06 12.47
C ASP A 130 17.99 7.55 11.59
N ASN A 131 18.38 6.76 10.58
CA ASN A 131 19.46 7.08 9.65
C ASN A 131 18.97 7.43 8.23
N ALA A 132 17.68 7.66 8.03
CA ALA A 132 17.07 7.87 6.69
C ALA A 132 17.74 9.01 5.90
N THR A 133 18.31 10.02 6.56
CA THR A 133 19.02 11.12 5.91
C THR A 133 20.38 10.72 5.32
N GLU A 134 20.94 9.57 5.72
CA GLU A 134 22.22 9.08 5.22
C GLU A 134 22.07 8.31 3.90
N TRP A 135 21.01 7.55 3.77
CA TRP A 135 20.80 6.63 2.68
C TRP A 135 19.65 7.00 1.74
N GLY A 136 18.67 7.79 2.21
CA GLY A 136 17.53 8.19 1.41
C GLY A 136 17.92 9.05 0.20
N HIS A 137 17.19 8.88 -0.91
CA HIS A 137 17.35 9.63 -2.16
C HIS A 137 18.75 9.56 -2.80
N GLN A 138 19.50 8.51 -2.49
CA GLN A 138 20.77 8.24 -3.17
C GLN A 138 20.50 7.55 -4.53
N GLU A 139 21.31 7.89 -5.55
CA GLU A 139 21.18 7.28 -6.89
C GLU A 139 21.78 5.87 -6.96
N THR A 140 22.54 5.48 -5.96
CA THR A 140 23.20 4.17 -5.87
C THR A 140 22.59 3.32 -4.78
N SER A 141 22.67 1.99 -4.94
CA SER A 141 22.25 1.02 -3.92
C SER A 141 22.90 1.33 -2.58
N GLN A 142 22.15 1.21 -1.51
CA GLN A 142 22.58 1.42 -0.13
C GLN A 142 22.74 0.10 0.63
N ARG A 143 22.83 -1.02 -0.10
CA ARG A 143 23.00 -2.36 0.46
C ARG A 143 24.08 -2.43 1.53
N GLU A 144 25.27 -1.91 1.26
CA GLU A 144 26.40 -1.99 2.23
C GLU A 144 26.07 -1.29 3.56
N LEU A 145 25.34 -0.18 3.48
CA LEU A 145 24.91 0.56 4.67
C LEU A 145 23.83 -0.23 5.45
N PHE A 146 22.87 -0.82 4.77
CA PHE A 146 21.87 -1.67 5.43
C PHE A 146 22.49 -2.92 6.07
N PHE A 147 23.53 -3.47 5.46
CA PHE A 147 24.31 -4.56 6.05
C PHE A 147 25.09 -4.10 7.29
N SER A 148 25.64 -2.87 7.30
CA SER A 148 26.27 -2.34 8.52
C SER A 148 25.27 -2.16 9.67
N TYR A 149 24.03 -1.77 9.40
CA TYR A 149 22.98 -1.72 10.42
C TYR A 149 22.67 -3.12 10.97
N ALA A 150 22.63 -4.14 10.10
CA ALA A 150 22.43 -5.53 10.53
C ALA A 150 23.57 -6.02 11.43
N GLU A 151 24.83 -5.68 11.12
CA GLU A 151 25.99 -5.98 11.97
C GLU A 151 25.90 -5.26 13.33
N GLU A 152 25.51 -3.98 13.35
CA GLU A 152 25.36 -3.18 14.58
C GLU A 152 24.21 -3.73 15.47
N ILE A 153 23.13 -4.22 14.88
CA ILE A 153 22.04 -4.90 15.57
C ILE A 153 22.52 -6.25 16.15
N GLY A 154 23.55 -6.86 15.55
CA GLY A 154 24.13 -8.12 15.99
C GLY A 154 23.50 -9.34 15.34
N LEU A 155 22.96 -9.19 14.12
CA LEU A 155 22.35 -10.27 13.36
C LEU A 155 23.38 -11.29 12.87
N ASP A 156 22.95 -12.53 12.63
CA ASP A 156 23.70 -13.50 11.85
C ASP A 156 23.75 -13.02 10.39
N MET A 157 24.94 -12.60 9.95
CA MET A 157 25.09 -11.96 8.66
C MET A 157 24.97 -12.93 7.49
N GLU A 158 25.30 -14.21 7.66
CA GLU A 158 25.08 -15.25 6.63
C GLU A 158 23.57 -15.44 6.40
N ARG A 159 22.80 -15.54 7.49
CA ARG A 159 21.35 -15.66 7.45
C ARG A 159 20.69 -14.38 6.92
N PHE A 160 21.21 -13.20 7.33
CA PHE A 160 20.70 -11.92 6.85
C PHE A 160 20.85 -11.78 5.33
N GLU A 161 22.04 -12.08 4.79
CA GLU A 161 22.30 -12.04 3.35
C GLU A 161 21.45 -13.05 2.59
N GLU A 162 21.31 -14.28 3.09
CA GLU A 162 20.46 -15.31 2.48
C GLU A 162 19.02 -14.80 2.31
N VAL A 163 18.43 -14.24 3.37
CA VAL A 163 17.03 -13.77 3.35
C VAL A 163 16.89 -12.46 2.56
N TYR A 164 17.86 -11.55 2.68
CA TYR A 164 17.87 -10.29 1.93
C TYR A 164 17.85 -10.54 0.42
N ASP A 165 18.68 -11.47 -0.07
CA ASP A 165 18.82 -11.79 -1.49
C ASP A 165 17.80 -12.83 -2.00
N ASP A 166 17.00 -13.42 -1.12
CA ASP A 166 15.98 -14.40 -1.52
C ASP A 166 14.90 -13.70 -2.39
N PRO A 167 14.68 -14.17 -3.63
CA PRO A 167 13.57 -13.66 -4.46
C PRO A 167 12.21 -13.73 -3.79
N ALA A 168 11.99 -14.65 -2.84
CA ALA A 168 10.76 -14.73 -2.07
C ALA A 168 10.57 -13.51 -1.17
N THR A 169 11.64 -12.89 -0.66
CA THR A 169 11.58 -11.66 0.12
C THR A 169 11.08 -10.49 -0.72
N ALA A 170 11.69 -10.26 -1.89
CA ALA A 170 11.21 -9.25 -2.83
C ALA A 170 9.74 -9.48 -3.22
N LYS A 171 9.37 -10.73 -3.48
CA LYS A 171 7.99 -11.09 -3.83
C LYS A 171 6.97 -10.79 -2.71
N ARG A 172 7.33 -10.98 -1.43
CA ARG A 172 6.45 -10.60 -0.30
C ARG A 172 6.23 -9.08 -0.26
N ILE A 173 7.27 -8.31 -0.53
CA ILE A 173 7.19 -6.84 -0.59
C ILE A 173 6.34 -6.39 -1.80
N GLU A 174 6.54 -6.98 -2.97
CA GLU A 174 5.71 -6.77 -4.16
C GLU A 174 4.24 -7.13 -3.90
N GLN A 175 3.99 -8.22 -3.17
CA GLN A 175 2.63 -8.60 -2.78
C GLN A 175 2.00 -7.55 -1.85
N SER A 176 2.77 -6.97 -0.92
CA SER A 176 2.29 -5.86 -0.09
C SER A 176 1.89 -4.65 -0.93
N ALA A 177 2.70 -4.30 -1.94
CA ALA A 177 2.39 -3.21 -2.88
C ALA A 177 1.15 -3.53 -3.75
N ALA A 178 0.98 -4.79 -4.16
CA ALA A 178 -0.21 -5.22 -4.90
C ALA A 178 -1.49 -5.14 -4.04
N ASP A 179 -1.40 -5.50 -2.75
CA ASP A 179 -2.50 -5.34 -1.80
C ASP A 179 -2.83 -3.85 -1.59
N ALA A 180 -1.82 -2.99 -1.46
CA ALA A 180 -2.01 -1.54 -1.41
C ALA A 180 -2.82 -1.03 -2.61
N GLN A 181 -2.44 -1.44 -3.81
CA GLN A 181 -3.16 -1.07 -5.03
C GLN A 181 -4.62 -1.55 -5.01
N ALA A 182 -4.87 -2.80 -4.60
CA ALA A 182 -6.21 -3.37 -4.50
C ALA A 182 -7.10 -2.64 -3.47
N LEU A 183 -6.49 -2.07 -2.42
CA LEU A 183 -7.15 -1.25 -1.39
C LEU A 183 -7.24 0.24 -1.76
N GLY A 184 -6.79 0.64 -2.96
CA GLY A 184 -6.79 2.03 -3.39
C GLY A 184 -5.75 2.89 -2.67
N VAL A 185 -4.73 2.28 -2.04
CA VAL A 185 -3.59 2.99 -1.45
C VAL A 185 -2.65 3.41 -2.56
N THR A 186 -2.43 4.71 -2.71
CA THR A 186 -1.63 5.31 -3.80
C THR A 186 -0.40 6.09 -3.30
N GLY A 187 -0.18 6.13 -2.00
CA GLY A 187 0.93 6.86 -1.38
C GLY A 187 1.16 6.45 0.06
N THR A 188 2.27 6.92 0.60
CA THR A 188 2.71 6.65 1.96
C THR A 188 2.95 7.96 2.73
N PRO A 189 2.74 7.97 4.06
CA PRO A 189 2.08 6.90 4.78
C PRO A 189 0.58 6.83 4.52
N THR A 190 -0.02 5.65 4.63
CA THR A 190 -1.47 5.46 4.66
C THR A 190 -1.82 4.57 5.85
N PHE A 191 -2.76 5.01 6.66
CA PHE A 191 -3.13 4.37 7.93
C PHE A 191 -4.52 3.76 7.90
N PHE A 192 -4.69 2.66 8.65
CA PHE A 192 -5.98 2.02 8.87
C PHE A 192 -6.11 1.62 10.34
N VAL A 193 -7.33 1.72 10.87
CA VAL A 193 -7.74 1.12 12.16
C VAL A 193 -8.92 0.20 11.89
N ASP A 194 -8.82 -1.08 12.22
CA ASP A 194 -9.83 -2.11 11.99
C ASP A 194 -10.40 -2.11 10.56
N GLY A 195 -9.52 -1.98 9.58
CA GLY A 195 -9.89 -1.96 8.16
C GLY A 195 -10.42 -0.63 7.64
N LYS A 196 -10.59 0.37 8.49
CA LYS A 196 -11.06 1.70 8.12
C LYS A 196 -9.88 2.60 7.79
N ARG A 197 -9.78 3.08 6.55
CA ARG A 197 -8.76 4.04 6.15
C ARG A 197 -8.93 5.37 6.88
N LEU A 198 -7.80 5.92 7.35
CA LEU A 198 -7.72 7.21 8.00
C LEU A 198 -7.14 8.26 7.04
N GLU A 199 -7.56 9.51 7.20
CA GLU A 199 -7.02 10.66 6.46
C GLU A 199 -6.54 11.72 7.49
N PRO A 200 -5.44 11.43 8.22
CA PRO A 200 -5.01 12.28 9.33
C PRO A 200 -4.45 13.60 8.82
N THR A 201 -4.85 14.68 9.48
CA THR A 201 -4.29 16.02 9.32
C THR A 201 -3.64 16.52 10.62
N ARG A 202 -3.89 15.84 11.72
CA ARG A 202 -3.39 16.09 13.07
C ARG A 202 -3.32 14.77 13.85
N VAL A 203 -2.67 14.77 14.99
CA VAL A 203 -2.44 13.55 15.79
C VAL A 203 -3.76 12.94 16.28
N GLU A 204 -4.73 13.78 16.67
CA GLU A 204 -6.04 13.33 17.14
C GLU A 204 -6.82 12.51 16.08
N ASP A 205 -6.54 12.74 14.79
CA ASP A 205 -7.13 11.95 13.71
C ASP A 205 -6.59 10.49 13.67
N LEU A 206 -5.54 10.20 14.43
CA LEU A 206 -5.00 8.85 14.67
C LEU A 206 -5.44 8.28 16.02
N THR A 207 -5.42 9.09 17.10
CA THR A 207 -5.76 8.64 18.46
C THR A 207 -7.26 8.39 18.63
N ASP A 208 -8.13 9.31 18.16
CA ASP A 208 -9.58 9.18 18.33
C ASP A 208 -10.14 7.86 17.74
N PRO A 209 -9.72 7.40 16.53
CA PRO A 209 -10.14 6.08 16.02
C PRO A 209 -9.64 4.89 16.84
N LEU A 210 -8.42 4.97 17.41
CA LEU A 210 -7.88 3.94 18.28
C LEU A 210 -8.66 3.85 19.59
N ASP A 211 -8.95 4.99 20.22
CA ASP A 211 -9.75 5.05 21.44
C ASP A 211 -11.16 4.52 21.20
N ALA A 212 -11.81 4.94 20.12
CA ALA A 212 -13.15 4.46 19.76
C ALA A 212 -13.18 2.94 19.49
N ALA A 213 -12.14 2.38 18.85
CA ALA A 213 -12.05 0.95 18.60
C ALA A 213 -11.81 0.13 19.89
N LEU A 214 -11.09 0.70 20.86
CA LEU A 214 -10.83 0.04 22.14
C LEU A 214 -12.00 0.09 23.13
N GLU A 215 -12.97 1.00 22.92
CA GLU A 215 -14.19 1.11 23.73
C GLU A 215 -15.34 0.21 23.24
N GLY A 216 -15.29 -0.28 21.99
CA GLY A 216 -16.32 -1.09 21.33
C GLY A 216 -16.23 -2.55 21.62
#